data_c214706f35e35c651f076e35eb1e17e7
#
_entry.id   c214706f35e35c651f076e35eb1e17e7
#
_cell.length_a   1.000
_cell.length_b   1.000
_cell.length_c   1.000
_cell.angle_alpha   90.00
_cell.angle_beta   90.00
_cell.angle_gamma   90.00
#
_symmetry.space_group_name_H-M   'P 1'
#
loop_
_entity.id
_entity.type
_entity.pdbx_description
1 polymer ?
#
loop_
_entity_poly.entity_id
_entity_poly.type
_entity_poly.pdbx_seq_one_letter_code
_entity_poly.pdbx_strand_id
1 'polypeptide(L)'
;MHCEGSGKRCLVAGLGPIGLLAALSLRLRNAEVSGLDVVDADTARPRWLSVIGGHYVDGRQVTPEHPIDQIGTFDVIVEATGIATLEFDLFEVLAMNGVYAVTGIAAGDRPLNVDGAKIMRQLVLRNQVVVGSVNASRDHFQLAVDDLVLAETRWPHHVADLITHRHPYADFDAAFAHHGSDEIKVVLEWA
;
A
#
# COMPACT_ATOMS: atom_id res chain seq x y z
N MET A 1 -3.13 18.24 -10.10
CA MET A 1 -4.35 17.50 -10.44
C MET A 1 -4.97 17.04 -9.13
N HIS A 2 -6.00 17.74 -8.63
CA HIS A 2 -6.69 17.35 -7.41
C HIS A 2 -7.60 16.17 -7.79
N CYS A 3 -7.18 14.96 -7.46
CA CYS A 3 -8.10 13.82 -7.49
C CYS A 3 -9.05 13.98 -6.30
N GLU A 4 -10.28 14.38 -6.54
CA GLU A 4 -11.35 14.20 -5.58
C GLU A 4 -11.51 12.69 -5.39
N GLY A 5 -11.01 12.16 -4.28
CA GLY A 5 -11.01 10.73 -3.97
C GLY A 5 -12.37 10.20 -3.49
N SER A 6 -13.36 11.09 -3.33
CA SER A 6 -14.68 10.73 -2.80
C SER A 6 -15.35 9.66 -3.66
N GLY A 7 -15.66 8.51 -3.06
CA GLY A 7 -16.29 7.36 -3.73
C GLY A 7 -15.37 6.53 -4.62
N LYS A 8 -14.05 6.80 -4.65
CA LYS A 8 -13.08 5.98 -5.36
C LYS A 8 -12.69 4.76 -4.52
N ARG A 9 -12.73 3.59 -5.14
CA ARG A 9 -12.26 2.36 -4.54
C ARG A 9 -10.77 2.21 -4.79
N CYS A 10 -10.00 2.10 -3.72
CA CYS A 10 -8.55 2.03 -3.78
C CYS A 10 -8.04 0.74 -3.10
N LEU A 11 -7.08 0.08 -3.73
CA LEU A 11 -6.37 -1.06 -3.17
C LEU A 11 -4.94 -0.65 -2.84
N VAL A 12 -4.50 -0.97 -1.64
CA VAL A 12 -3.09 -0.90 -1.25
C VAL A 12 -2.61 -2.32 -1.01
N ALA A 13 -1.70 -2.80 -1.85
CA ALA A 13 -1.08 -4.12 -1.71
C ALA A 13 0.25 -3.98 -0.95
N GLY A 14 0.35 -4.68 0.18
CA GLY A 14 1.42 -4.56 1.16
C GLY A 14 1.13 -3.50 2.21
N LEU A 15 0.91 -3.92 3.45
CA LEU A 15 0.62 -3.06 4.60
C LEU A 15 1.87 -2.77 5.45
N GLY A 16 3.05 -2.70 4.81
CA GLY A 16 4.24 -2.13 5.42
C GLY A 16 4.10 -0.61 5.63
N PRO A 17 5.14 0.07 6.14
CA PRO A 17 5.09 1.51 6.41
C PRO A 17 4.67 2.35 5.19
N ILE A 18 5.18 2.02 4.00
CA ILE A 18 4.85 2.73 2.75
C ILE A 18 3.37 2.53 2.40
N GLY A 19 2.88 1.29 2.43
CA GLY A 19 1.49 1.00 2.11
C GLY A 19 0.51 1.63 3.11
N LEU A 20 0.79 1.58 4.41
CA LEU A 20 -0.06 2.22 5.41
C LEU A 20 -0.09 3.75 5.28
N LEU A 21 1.03 4.40 4.95
CA LEU A 21 1.05 5.83 4.66
C LEU A 21 0.31 6.17 3.35
N ALA A 22 0.39 5.32 2.32
CA ALA A 22 -0.42 5.46 1.11
C ALA A 22 -1.92 5.33 1.43
N ALA A 23 -2.31 4.34 2.24
CA ALA A 23 -3.68 4.18 2.72
C ALA A 23 -4.18 5.42 3.47
N LEU A 24 -3.35 5.98 4.36
CA LEU A 24 -3.65 7.22 5.08
C LEU A 24 -3.94 8.38 4.10
N SER A 25 -3.03 8.60 3.15
CA SER A 25 -3.17 9.68 2.15
C SER A 25 -4.44 9.53 1.31
N LEU A 26 -4.81 8.30 0.92
CA LEU A 26 -6.05 8.01 0.21
C LEU A 26 -7.28 8.24 1.10
N ARG A 27 -7.23 7.83 2.36
CA ARG A 27 -8.32 8.05 3.33
C ARG A 27 -8.55 9.54 3.64
N LEU A 28 -7.49 10.34 3.71
CA LEU A 28 -7.60 11.81 3.84
C LEU A 28 -8.35 12.43 2.67
N ARG A 29 -8.30 11.81 1.49
CA ARG A 29 -9.02 12.20 0.27
C ARG A 29 -10.40 11.54 0.14
N ASN A 30 -10.90 10.94 1.23
CA ASN A 30 -12.20 10.26 1.32
C ASN A 30 -12.38 9.08 0.32
N ALA A 31 -11.29 8.43 -0.07
CA ALA A 31 -11.37 7.18 -0.83
C ALA A 31 -11.81 6.00 0.04
N GLU A 32 -12.44 5.01 -0.55
CA GLU A 32 -12.68 3.71 0.06
C GLU A 32 -11.41 2.86 -0.10
N VAL A 33 -10.72 2.56 0.99
CA VAL A 33 -9.43 1.88 0.95
C VAL A 33 -9.54 0.45 1.44
N SER A 34 -9.13 -0.48 0.60
CA SER A 34 -8.85 -1.87 0.95
C SER A 34 -7.33 -2.07 1.03
N GLY A 35 -6.85 -2.72 2.09
CA GLY A 35 -5.45 -3.07 2.26
C GLY A 35 -5.27 -4.57 2.17
N LEU A 36 -4.46 -5.03 1.21
CA LEU A 36 -4.17 -6.45 0.97
C LEU A 36 -2.79 -6.79 1.54
N ASP A 37 -2.74 -7.79 2.41
CA ASP A 37 -1.49 -8.34 2.95
C ASP A 37 -1.73 -9.83 3.31
N VAL A 38 -0.67 -10.53 3.72
CA VAL A 38 -0.71 -11.95 4.11
C VAL A 38 -0.51 -12.17 5.61
N VAL A 39 -0.62 -11.12 6.41
CA VAL A 39 -0.54 -11.18 7.88
C VAL A 39 -1.91 -11.54 8.48
N ASP A 40 -1.92 -11.98 9.74
CA ASP A 40 -3.19 -12.26 10.42
C ASP A 40 -3.95 -10.96 10.72
N ALA A 41 -5.28 -11.02 10.61
CA ALA A 41 -6.16 -9.84 10.71
C ALA A 41 -6.10 -9.14 12.08
N ASP A 42 -5.63 -9.84 13.12
CA ASP A 42 -5.48 -9.32 14.47
C ASP A 42 -4.07 -8.76 14.78
N THR A 43 -3.20 -8.65 13.78
CA THR A 43 -1.85 -8.06 13.92
C THR A 43 -1.85 -6.53 13.83
N ALA A 44 -0.71 -5.91 14.08
CA ALA A 44 -0.57 -4.45 14.15
C ALA A 44 -1.02 -3.73 12.86
N ARG A 45 -0.66 -4.26 11.68
CA ARG A 45 -0.90 -3.61 10.39
C ARG A 45 -2.39 -3.51 10.02
N PRO A 46 -3.20 -4.60 10.04
CA PRO A 46 -4.64 -4.52 9.82
C PRO A 46 -5.37 -3.69 10.87
N ARG A 47 -4.96 -3.80 12.15
CA ARG A 47 -5.53 -2.97 13.22
C ARG A 47 -5.31 -1.49 12.98
N TRP A 48 -4.09 -1.11 12.60
CA TRP A 48 -3.76 0.27 12.28
C TRP A 48 -4.61 0.79 11.11
N LEU A 49 -4.72 0.01 10.03
CA LEU A 49 -5.53 0.33 8.86
C LEU A 49 -7.01 0.54 9.24
N SER A 50 -7.54 -0.29 10.14
CA SER A 50 -8.96 -0.23 10.55
C SER A 50 -9.32 1.07 11.27
N VAL A 51 -8.41 1.66 12.05
CA VAL A 51 -8.62 2.93 12.78
C VAL A 51 -8.86 4.08 11.81
N ILE A 52 -8.17 4.11 10.68
CA ILE A 52 -8.39 5.11 9.64
C ILE A 52 -9.60 4.78 8.74
N GLY A 53 -10.34 3.71 9.05
CA GLY A 53 -11.52 3.26 8.31
C GLY A 53 -11.19 2.54 7.01
N GLY A 54 -10.01 1.94 6.90
CA GLY A 54 -9.67 1.02 5.81
C GLY A 54 -10.16 -0.40 6.09
N HIS A 55 -10.34 -1.18 5.04
CA HIS A 55 -10.78 -2.57 5.10
C HIS A 55 -9.60 -3.51 4.81
N TYR A 56 -9.37 -4.49 5.69
CA TYR A 56 -8.33 -5.50 5.48
C TYR A 56 -8.82 -6.63 4.58
N VAL A 57 -7.98 -7.03 3.64
CA VAL A 57 -8.16 -8.18 2.75
C VAL A 57 -6.99 -9.15 2.98
N ASP A 58 -7.30 -10.36 3.42
CA ASP A 58 -6.29 -11.43 3.56
C ASP A 58 -5.95 -12.01 2.18
N GLY A 59 -4.77 -11.66 1.67
CA GLY A 59 -4.29 -12.10 0.37
C GLY A 59 -4.14 -13.62 0.23
N ARG A 60 -4.04 -14.36 1.34
CA ARG A 60 -3.99 -15.83 1.35
C ARG A 60 -5.34 -16.46 0.95
N GLN A 61 -6.42 -15.68 1.07
CA GLN A 61 -7.78 -16.11 0.74
C GLN A 61 -8.22 -15.67 -0.67
N VAL A 62 -7.45 -14.78 -1.31
CA VAL A 62 -7.75 -14.34 -2.68
C VAL A 62 -7.11 -15.29 -3.67
N THR A 63 -7.93 -15.97 -4.48
CA THR A 63 -7.43 -16.89 -5.50
C THR A 63 -7.12 -16.13 -6.80
N PRO A 64 -5.97 -16.39 -7.44
CA PRO A 64 -5.57 -15.70 -8.68
C PRO A 64 -6.54 -15.93 -9.85
N GLU A 65 -7.29 -17.02 -9.86
CA GLU A 65 -8.21 -17.37 -10.94
C GLU A 65 -9.46 -16.48 -11.00
N HIS A 66 -9.94 -16.02 -9.83
CA HIS A 66 -11.18 -15.24 -9.71
C HIS A 66 -11.07 -14.06 -8.74
N PRO A 67 -10.05 -13.21 -8.83
CA PRO A 67 -9.84 -12.14 -7.85
C PRO A 67 -10.97 -11.08 -7.91
N ILE A 68 -11.54 -10.81 -9.09
CA ILE A 68 -12.62 -9.83 -9.26
C ILE A 68 -13.87 -10.25 -8.50
N ASP A 69 -14.22 -11.54 -8.52
CA ASP A 69 -15.41 -12.05 -7.83
C ASP A 69 -15.30 -11.95 -6.30
N GLN A 70 -14.07 -11.97 -5.79
CA GLN A 70 -13.79 -11.96 -4.36
C GLN A 70 -13.60 -10.55 -3.79
N ILE A 71 -12.87 -9.67 -4.49
CA ILE A 71 -12.54 -8.34 -3.98
C ILE A 71 -13.05 -7.19 -4.88
N GLY A 72 -13.56 -7.50 -6.07
CA GLY A 72 -14.03 -6.52 -7.04
C GLY A 72 -12.90 -5.81 -7.78
N THR A 73 -13.21 -4.65 -8.37
CA THR A 73 -12.25 -3.83 -9.10
C THR A 73 -11.98 -2.51 -8.37
N PHE A 74 -10.80 -1.91 -8.64
CA PHE A 74 -10.33 -0.71 -7.98
C PHE A 74 -9.96 0.39 -8.97
N ASP A 75 -10.35 1.63 -8.67
CA ASP A 75 -10.00 2.82 -9.45
C ASP A 75 -8.51 3.19 -9.31
N VAL A 76 -7.94 2.93 -8.13
CA VAL A 76 -6.53 3.16 -7.84
C VAL A 76 -5.95 1.93 -7.15
N ILE A 77 -4.80 1.49 -7.62
CA ILE A 77 -4.00 0.46 -6.95
C ILE A 77 -2.65 1.06 -6.60
N VAL A 78 -2.23 0.89 -5.35
CA VAL A 78 -0.86 1.18 -4.90
C VAL A 78 -0.21 -0.13 -4.51
N GLU A 79 0.81 -0.53 -5.25
CA GLU A 79 1.61 -1.71 -4.98
C GLU A 79 2.85 -1.32 -4.18
N ALA A 80 3.02 -1.91 -3.00
CA ALA A 80 4.11 -1.64 -2.06
C ALA A 80 4.73 -2.93 -1.46
N THR A 81 4.57 -4.08 -2.15
CA THR A 81 5.14 -5.35 -1.71
C THR A 81 6.47 -5.66 -2.37
N GLY A 82 6.65 -5.27 -3.64
CA GLY A 82 7.76 -5.70 -4.48
C GLY A 82 7.71 -7.19 -4.83
N ILE A 83 6.52 -7.81 -4.83
CA ILE A 83 6.32 -9.20 -5.24
C ILE A 83 5.93 -9.22 -6.72
N ALA A 84 6.88 -9.52 -7.59
CA ALA A 84 6.71 -9.41 -9.03
C ALA A 84 5.51 -10.19 -9.61
N THR A 85 5.17 -11.36 -9.07
CA THR A 85 3.97 -12.11 -9.49
C THR A 85 2.71 -11.34 -9.14
N LEU A 86 2.60 -10.82 -7.92
CA LEU A 86 1.47 -10.03 -7.47
C LEU A 86 1.32 -8.74 -8.28
N GLU A 87 2.44 -8.08 -8.64
CA GLU A 87 2.40 -6.88 -9.49
C GLU A 87 1.66 -7.13 -10.81
N PHE A 88 1.82 -8.31 -11.41
CA PHE A 88 1.11 -8.68 -12.62
C PHE A 88 -0.33 -9.16 -12.36
N ASP A 89 -0.57 -9.88 -11.27
CA ASP A 89 -1.91 -10.38 -10.92
C ASP A 89 -2.88 -9.23 -10.62
N LEU A 90 -2.39 -8.12 -10.05
CA LEU A 90 -3.19 -6.93 -9.74
C LEU A 90 -3.78 -6.21 -10.97
N PHE A 91 -3.26 -6.47 -12.19
CA PHE A 91 -3.92 -5.97 -13.40
C PHE A 91 -5.35 -6.46 -13.55
N GLU A 92 -5.67 -7.67 -13.10
CA GLU A 92 -7.00 -8.24 -13.22
C GLU A 92 -8.06 -7.40 -12.46
N VAL A 93 -7.68 -6.84 -11.32
CA VAL A 93 -8.58 -6.06 -10.45
C VAL A 93 -8.50 -4.55 -10.71
N LEU A 94 -7.73 -4.09 -11.69
CA LEU A 94 -7.69 -2.69 -12.08
C LEU A 94 -8.94 -2.32 -12.90
N ALA A 95 -9.69 -1.33 -12.43
CA ALA A 95 -10.92 -0.88 -13.05
C ALA A 95 -10.69 -0.17 -14.42
N MET A 96 -11.77 0.06 -15.16
CA MET A 96 -11.74 0.96 -16.32
C MET A 96 -11.38 2.38 -15.87
N ASN A 97 -10.51 3.05 -16.64
CA ASN A 97 -9.89 4.34 -16.30
C ASN A 97 -9.08 4.31 -14.99
N GLY A 98 -8.66 3.12 -14.56
CA GLY A 98 -7.92 2.92 -13.33
C GLY A 98 -6.46 3.38 -13.43
N VAL A 99 -5.89 3.73 -12.28
CA VAL A 99 -4.48 4.10 -12.14
C VAL A 99 -3.78 3.09 -11.23
N TYR A 100 -2.67 2.55 -11.70
CA TYR A 100 -1.85 1.60 -10.97
C TYR A 100 -0.47 2.20 -10.70
N ALA A 101 -0.20 2.51 -9.43
CA ALA A 101 1.08 3.01 -8.96
C ALA A 101 1.91 1.84 -8.38
N VAL A 102 3.05 1.56 -8.99
CA VAL A 102 4.02 0.55 -8.55
C VAL A 102 5.12 1.26 -7.77
N THR A 103 5.25 0.96 -6.49
CA THR A 103 6.26 1.54 -5.59
C THR A 103 7.16 0.46 -4.98
N GLY A 104 6.74 -0.78 -5.00
CA GLY A 104 7.54 -1.92 -4.60
C GLY A 104 8.71 -2.15 -5.57
N ILE A 105 9.84 -2.58 -5.04
CA ILE A 105 11.00 -2.97 -5.85
C ILE A 105 11.10 -4.48 -5.82
N ALA A 106 10.76 -5.10 -6.95
CA ALA A 106 10.82 -6.55 -7.07
C ALA A 106 12.24 -7.07 -6.85
N ALA A 107 12.38 -8.02 -5.94
CA ALA A 107 13.67 -8.65 -5.66
C ALA A 107 13.87 -9.90 -6.53
N GLY A 108 15.11 -10.08 -7.00
CA GLY A 108 15.57 -11.29 -7.73
C GLY A 108 15.48 -11.18 -9.25
N ASP A 109 16.13 -12.12 -9.91
CA ASP A 109 16.34 -12.12 -11.37
C ASP A 109 15.54 -13.24 -12.08
N ARG A 110 14.51 -13.81 -11.42
CA ARG A 110 13.71 -14.89 -12.03
C ARG A 110 12.79 -14.35 -13.11
N PRO A 111 12.88 -14.83 -14.36
CA PRO A 111 11.94 -14.44 -15.40
C PRO A 111 10.54 -14.91 -15.03
N LEU A 112 9.56 -14.04 -15.24
CA LEU A 112 8.12 -14.34 -15.09
C LEU A 112 7.52 -14.62 -16.46
N ASN A 113 6.65 -15.61 -16.53
CA ASN A 113 5.83 -15.86 -17.71
C ASN A 113 4.50 -15.11 -17.54
N VAL A 114 4.32 -14.05 -18.31
CA VAL A 114 3.11 -13.21 -18.27
C VAL A 114 2.49 -13.11 -19.66
N ASP A 115 1.15 -13.06 -19.72
CA ASP A 115 0.43 -12.77 -20.97
C ASP A 115 0.51 -11.27 -21.28
N GLY A 116 1.66 -10.84 -21.79
CA GLY A 116 1.91 -9.44 -22.12
C GLY A 116 0.93 -8.90 -23.18
N ALA A 117 0.46 -9.73 -24.13
CA ALA A 117 -0.52 -9.31 -25.13
C ALA A 117 -1.88 -9.01 -24.50
N LYS A 118 -2.32 -9.79 -23.52
CA LYS A 118 -3.53 -9.55 -22.74
C LYS A 118 -3.43 -8.23 -21.97
N ILE A 119 -2.31 -8.02 -21.25
CA ILE A 119 -2.07 -6.80 -20.46
C ILE A 119 -2.09 -5.55 -21.36
N MET A 120 -1.35 -5.55 -22.47
CA MET A 120 -1.31 -4.41 -23.37
C MET A 120 -2.68 -4.09 -23.99
N ARG A 121 -3.44 -5.11 -24.38
CA ARG A 121 -4.81 -4.95 -24.86
C ARG A 121 -5.73 -4.36 -23.79
N GLN A 122 -5.61 -4.84 -22.55
CA GLN A 122 -6.39 -4.34 -21.42
C GLN A 122 -6.12 -2.87 -21.16
N LEU A 123 -4.84 -2.45 -21.09
CA LEU A 123 -4.43 -1.06 -20.87
C LEU A 123 -5.09 -0.12 -21.91
N VAL A 124 -5.06 -0.51 -23.18
CA VAL A 124 -5.65 0.30 -24.25
C VAL A 124 -7.18 0.33 -24.19
N LEU A 125 -7.81 -0.84 -24.09
CA LEU A 125 -9.29 -0.95 -24.18
C LEU A 125 -9.98 -0.41 -22.91
N ARG A 126 -9.29 -0.37 -21.77
CA ARG A 126 -9.82 0.13 -20.50
C ARG A 126 -9.27 1.51 -20.08
N ASN A 127 -8.50 2.17 -20.95
CA ASN A 127 -7.86 3.49 -20.65
C ASN A 127 -7.12 3.48 -19.31
N GLN A 128 -6.34 2.46 -19.05
CA GLN A 128 -5.63 2.30 -17.77
C GLN A 128 -4.26 2.94 -17.83
N VAL A 129 -3.77 3.40 -16.67
CA VAL A 129 -2.45 4.01 -16.52
C VAL A 129 -1.66 3.21 -15.48
N VAL A 130 -0.41 2.87 -15.82
CA VAL A 130 0.56 2.29 -14.89
C VAL A 130 1.72 3.24 -14.76
N VAL A 131 2.13 3.51 -13.53
CA VAL A 131 3.25 4.40 -13.23
C VAL A 131 4.13 3.81 -12.14
N GLY A 132 5.43 3.72 -12.41
CA GLY A 132 6.44 3.43 -11.40
C GLY A 132 6.84 4.71 -10.65
N SER A 133 7.04 4.61 -9.35
CA SER A 133 7.47 5.75 -8.54
C SER A 133 8.44 5.30 -7.44
N VAL A 134 9.58 5.99 -7.33
CA VAL A 134 10.60 5.71 -6.31
C VAL A 134 11.01 6.96 -5.53
N ASN A 135 10.93 8.14 -6.13
CA ASN A 135 11.42 9.39 -5.56
C ASN A 135 10.32 10.44 -5.41
N ALA A 136 10.54 11.40 -4.52
CA ALA A 136 9.66 12.53 -4.25
C ALA A 136 10.36 13.86 -4.55
N SER A 137 9.63 14.81 -5.14
CA SER A 137 10.04 16.20 -5.26
C SER A 137 9.86 16.96 -3.95
N ARG A 138 10.39 18.17 -3.88
CA ARG A 138 10.16 19.07 -2.74
C ARG A 138 8.68 19.29 -2.45
N ASP A 139 7.87 19.45 -3.50
CA ASP A 139 6.43 19.68 -3.37
C ASP A 139 5.72 18.45 -2.80
N HIS A 140 6.18 17.24 -3.14
CA HIS A 140 5.66 16.00 -2.56
C HIS A 140 5.99 15.89 -1.08
N PHE A 141 7.19 16.32 -0.64
CA PHE A 141 7.53 16.38 0.79
C PHE A 141 6.64 17.36 1.54
N GLN A 142 6.39 18.56 0.97
CA GLN A 142 5.49 19.54 1.58
C GLN A 142 4.07 18.98 1.70
N LEU A 143 3.55 18.35 0.64
CA LEU A 143 2.23 17.73 0.65
C LEU A 143 2.15 16.62 1.72
N ALA A 144 3.20 15.83 1.89
CA ALA A 144 3.25 14.79 2.92
C ALA A 144 3.19 15.39 4.34
N VAL A 145 3.88 16.50 4.60
CA VAL A 145 3.79 17.21 5.87
C VAL A 145 2.37 17.73 6.11
N ASP A 146 1.74 18.33 5.10
CA ASP A 146 0.37 18.81 5.19
C ASP A 146 -0.63 17.68 5.45
N ASP A 147 -0.47 16.53 4.78
CA ASP A 147 -1.26 15.32 5.00
C ASP A 147 -1.08 14.79 6.43
N LEU A 148 0.14 14.78 6.99
CA LEU A 148 0.42 14.35 8.37
C LEU A 148 -0.25 15.26 9.41
N VAL A 149 -0.23 16.58 9.21
CA VAL A 149 -0.93 17.54 10.08
C VAL A 149 -2.44 17.31 10.04
N LEU A 150 -3.00 17.07 8.85
CA LEU A 150 -4.42 16.76 8.69
C LEU A 150 -4.78 15.42 9.33
N ALA A 151 -3.92 14.43 9.20
CA ALA A 151 -4.10 13.11 9.81
C ALA A 151 -4.12 13.19 11.34
N GLU A 152 -3.20 13.97 11.94
CA GLU A 152 -3.18 14.17 13.39
C GLU A 152 -4.46 14.85 13.91
N THR A 153 -5.06 15.73 13.10
CA THR A 153 -6.35 16.34 13.43
C THR A 153 -7.50 15.33 13.35
N ARG A 154 -7.47 14.43 12.37
CA ARG A 154 -8.58 13.48 12.11
C ARG A 154 -8.47 12.21 12.95
N TRP A 155 -7.25 11.74 13.22
CA TRP A 155 -6.92 10.55 14.01
C TRP A 155 -5.77 10.87 14.97
N PRO A 156 -6.03 11.56 16.08
CA PRO A 156 -4.99 11.99 17.01
C PRO A 156 -4.07 10.86 17.47
N HIS A 157 -2.77 11.11 17.43
CA HIS A 157 -1.68 10.19 17.84
C HIS A 157 -1.51 8.94 16.97
N HIS A 158 -2.44 8.65 16.06
CA HIS A 158 -2.44 7.40 15.30
C HIS A 158 -1.28 7.28 14.30
N VAL A 159 -0.80 8.41 13.76
CA VAL A 159 0.40 8.42 12.88
C VAL A 159 1.64 7.96 13.66
N ALA A 160 1.77 8.35 14.93
CA ALA A 160 2.89 7.94 15.78
C ALA A 160 2.92 6.43 16.05
N ASP A 161 1.76 5.76 16.04
CA ASP A 161 1.61 4.32 16.23
C ASP A 161 2.19 3.49 15.07
N LEU A 162 2.54 4.12 13.94
CA LEU A 162 3.33 3.45 12.90
C LEU A 162 4.72 3.05 13.39
N ILE A 163 5.28 3.79 14.34
CA ILE A 163 6.56 3.45 14.96
C ILE A 163 6.30 2.50 16.13
N THR A 164 6.32 1.22 15.84
CA THR A 164 5.98 0.17 16.81
C THR A 164 7.13 -0.18 17.74
N HIS A 165 8.38 -0.04 17.27
CA HIS A 165 9.56 -0.40 18.04
C HIS A 165 10.62 0.68 17.97
N ARG A 166 11.21 0.98 19.14
CA ARG A 166 12.28 1.97 19.30
C ARG A 166 13.45 1.30 20.01
N HIS A 167 14.62 1.37 19.41
CA HIS A 167 15.85 0.82 20.00
C HIS A 167 16.88 1.93 20.17
N PRO A 168 17.65 1.93 21.27
CA PRO A 168 18.84 2.77 21.36
C PRO A 168 19.78 2.48 20.19
N TYR A 169 20.48 3.48 19.69
CA TYR A 169 21.44 3.29 18.59
C TYR A 169 22.48 2.19 18.89
N ALA A 170 22.90 2.05 20.17
CA ALA A 170 23.84 1.03 20.58
C ALA A 170 23.34 -0.41 20.35
N ASP A 171 22.01 -0.59 20.26
CA ASP A 171 21.36 -1.89 20.09
C ASP A 171 20.87 -2.11 18.65
N PHE A 172 21.56 -1.52 17.66
CA PHE A 172 21.15 -1.58 16.25
C PHE A 172 20.99 -3.02 15.73
N ASP A 173 21.83 -3.95 16.18
CA ASP A 173 21.72 -5.37 15.80
C ASP A 173 20.36 -5.97 16.20
N ALA A 174 19.84 -5.62 17.39
CA ALA A 174 18.53 -6.04 17.84
C ALA A 174 17.41 -5.43 16.99
N ALA A 175 17.57 -4.18 16.60
CA ALA A 175 16.61 -3.50 15.71
C ALA A 175 16.54 -4.14 14.33
N PHE A 176 17.67 -4.54 13.75
CA PHE A 176 17.71 -5.24 12.46
C PHE A 176 17.26 -6.70 12.53
N ALA A 177 17.40 -7.35 13.68
CA ALA A 177 16.97 -8.73 13.90
C ALA A 177 15.47 -8.84 14.24
N HIS A 178 14.80 -7.72 14.55
CA HIS A 178 13.39 -7.73 14.91
C HIS A 178 12.52 -7.95 13.68
N HIS A 179 11.71 -9.01 13.70
CA HIS A 179 10.74 -9.36 12.66
C HIS A 179 9.52 -10.02 13.32
N GLY A 180 8.65 -9.19 13.91
CA GLY A 180 7.46 -9.66 14.61
C GLY A 180 6.16 -9.36 13.86
N SER A 181 5.08 -10.08 14.17
CA SER A 181 3.74 -9.80 13.66
C SER A 181 3.16 -8.48 14.17
N ASP A 182 3.76 -7.92 15.20
CA ASP A 182 3.44 -6.63 15.82
C ASP A 182 4.26 -5.46 15.23
N GLU A 183 5.16 -5.75 14.26
CA GLU A 183 6.01 -4.75 13.63
C GLU A 183 5.32 -4.04 12.47
N ILE A 184 5.33 -2.69 12.53
CA ILE A 184 5.09 -1.84 11.37
C ILE A 184 6.39 -1.12 11.01
N LYS A 185 6.97 -0.36 11.94
CA LYS A 185 8.22 0.36 11.74
C LYS A 185 9.11 0.32 12.98
N VAL A 186 10.34 -0.12 12.78
CA VAL A 186 11.41 -0.05 13.78
C VAL A 186 12.25 1.19 13.54
N VAL A 187 12.64 1.90 14.60
CA VAL A 187 13.53 3.07 14.53
C VAL A 187 14.65 2.97 15.56
N LEU A 188 15.78 3.62 15.25
CA LEU A 188 16.90 3.81 16.17
C LEU A 188 16.83 5.20 16.77
N GLU A 189 17.00 5.30 18.07
CA GLU A 189 17.05 6.57 18.80
C GLU A 189 18.50 6.92 19.13
N TRP A 190 18.90 8.12 18.78
CA TRP A 190 20.20 8.69 19.14
C TRP A 190 20.03 9.44 20.46
N ALA A 191 20.85 9.09 21.44
CA ALA A 191 20.87 9.79 22.73
C ALA A 191 21.56 11.16 22.61
#